data_d79f131043027aee3b8285f2bfc0bb97
#
_entry.id   d79f131043027aee3b8285f2bfc0bb97
#
_cell.length_a   1.000
_cell.length_b   1.000
_cell.length_c   1.000
_cell.angle_alpha   90.00
_cell.angle_beta   90.00
_cell.angle_gamma   90.00
#
_symmetry.space_group_name_H-M   'P 1'
#
loop_
_entity.id
_entity.type
_entity.pdbx_description
1 polymer ?
#
loop_
_entity_poly.entity_id
_entity_poly.type
_entity_poly.pdbx_seq_one_letter_code
_entity_poly.pdbx_strand_id
1 'polypeptide(L)'
;QYNNRTIPFKRGDIVDRNGTKLATSERVYNVVVDAKTITSNKKYINPTIKALSKCFDLKKKDVRKQIKKNPNSRYLVLKKGVNYEAYQKITSDTDKNPNVQGVWMEEDYTRKYPYKTLASDVIGFTTNGNVGSNGIEASYNSILNGTDGREYGYLDEDSGYERTVKEPDNGSTVVSTIDLQLQ
;
A
#
# COMPACT_ATOMS: atom_id res chain seq x y z
N GLN A 1 10.01 18.83 11.66
CA GLN A 1 10.23 17.99 10.48
C GLN A 1 8.90 17.89 9.71
N TYR A 2 8.86 18.41 8.51
CA TYR A 2 7.65 18.44 7.67
C TYR A 2 7.42 17.02 7.10
N ASN A 3 6.29 16.43 7.41
CA ASN A 3 5.92 15.11 6.90
C ASN A 3 4.69 15.27 5.99
N ASN A 4 4.87 14.97 4.70
CA ASN A 4 3.80 15.01 3.70
C ASN A 4 3.63 13.61 3.12
N ARG A 5 2.45 13.03 3.31
CA ARG A 5 2.14 11.67 2.88
C ARG A 5 0.86 11.66 2.05
N THR A 6 0.90 10.96 0.93
CA THR A 6 -0.28 10.70 0.11
C THR A 6 -1.12 9.58 0.75
N ILE A 7 -2.43 9.77 0.85
CA ILE A 7 -3.39 8.74 1.25
C ILE A 7 -4.08 8.26 -0.03
N PRO A 8 -3.88 7.00 -0.47
CA PRO A 8 -4.44 6.51 -1.72
C PRO A 8 -5.97 6.41 -1.64
N PHE A 9 -6.65 6.75 -2.73
CA PHE A 9 -8.07 6.45 -2.88
C PHE A 9 -8.29 4.94 -3.08
N LYS A 10 -9.46 4.46 -2.71
CA LYS A 10 -9.92 3.12 -3.04
C LYS A 10 -10.67 3.15 -4.38
N ARG A 11 -10.20 2.36 -5.36
CA ARG A 11 -10.90 2.17 -6.64
C ARG A 11 -12.25 1.49 -6.40
N GLY A 12 -13.30 1.97 -7.05
CA GLY A 12 -14.65 1.43 -6.93
C GLY A 12 -14.77 -0.04 -7.36
N ASP A 13 -15.78 -0.72 -6.85
CA ASP A 13 -16.04 -2.11 -7.20
C ASP A 13 -16.75 -2.21 -8.57
N ILE A 14 -16.56 -3.31 -9.26
CA ILE A 14 -17.40 -3.75 -10.36
C ILE A 14 -18.23 -4.91 -9.83
N VAL A 15 -19.54 -4.79 -9.90
CA VAL A 15 -20.48 -5.81 -9.43
C VAL A 15 -21.36 -6.34 -10.56
N ASP A 16 -21.87 -7.56 -10.39
CA ASP A 16 -22.90 -8.10 -11.26
C ASP A 16 -24.26 -7.45 -10.98
N ARG A 17 -25.29 -7.84 -11.71
CA ARG A 17 -26.66 -7.33 -11.54
C ARG A 17 -27.25 -7.57 -10.14
N ASN A 18 -26.73 -8.53 -9.41
CA ASN A 18 -27.18 -8.92 -8.07
C ASN A 18 -26.31 -8.35 -6.95
N GLY A 19 -25.31 -7.53 -7.28
CA GLY A 19 -24.38 -6.93 -6.32
C GLY A 19 -23.19 -7.80 -5.97
N THR A 20 -22.99 -8.93 -6.63
CA THR A 20 -21.82 -9.79 -6.41
C THR A 20 -20.57 -9.12 -6.97
N LYS A 21 -19.50 -9.05 -6.17
CA LYS A 21 -18.26 -8.38 -6.55
C LYS A 21 -17.49 -9.18 -7.59
N LEU A 22 -17.34 -8.59 -8.79
CA LEU A 22 -16.54 -9.13 -9.90
C LEU A 22 -15.12 -8.60 -9.89
N ALA A 23 -14.95 -7.35 -9.47
CA ALA A 23 -13.66 -6.72 -9.20
C ALA A 23 -13.77 -5.83 -7.95
N THR A 24 -12.79 -5.90 -7.09
CA THR A 24 -12.73 -5.11 -5.86
C THR A 24 -11.29 -4.75 -5.52
N SER A 25 -11.11 -3.71 -4.72
CA SER A 25 -9.78 -3.31 -4.22
C SER A 25 -9.64 -3.71 -2.77
N GLU A 26 -8.54 -4.37 -2.46
CA GLU A 26 -8.19 -4.82 -1.11
C GLU A 26 -7.02 -3.99 -0.59
N ARG A 27 -7.13 -3.52 0.66
CA ARG A 27 -6.05 -2.77 1.31
C ARG A 27 -4.85 -3.66 1.55
N VAL A 28 -3.69 -3.16 1.14
CA VAL A 28 -2.38 -3.75 1.38
C VAL A 28 -1.43 -2.66 1.87
N TYR A 29 -0.20 -3.03 2.19
CA TYR A 29 0.80 -2.09 2.69
C TYR A 29 2.11 -2.27 1.94
N ASN A 30 2.81 -1.15 1.72
CA ASN A 30 4.16 -1.15 1.18
C ASN A 30 5.15 -0.94 2.33
N VAL A 31 6.21 -1.72 2.34
CA VAL A 31 7.29 -1.61 3.33
C VAL A 31 8.30 -0.60 2.84
N VAL A 32 8.44 0.50 3.56
CA VAL A 32 9.34 1.60 3.23
C VAL A 32 10.39 1.76 4.32
N VAL A 33 11.61 2.03 3.93
CA VAL A 33 12.71 2.28 4.87
C VAL A 33 13.47 3.55 4.55
N ASP A 34 13.95 4.20 5.59
CA ASP A 34 14.94 5.26 5.56
C ASP A 34 16.34 4.64 5.78
N ALA A 35 17.01 4.32 4.68
CA ALA A 35 18.34 3.70 4.72
C ALA A 35 19.36 4.61 5.40
N LYS A 36 19.23 5.94 5.27
CA LYS A 36 20.12 6.91 5.92
C LYS A 36 19.98 6.83 7.44
N THR A 37 18.77 6.75 7.97
CA THR A 37 18.54 6.57 9.40
C THR A 37 19.06 5.22 9.88
N ILE A 38 18.80 4.13 9.16
CA ILE A 38 19.27 2.78 9.54
C ILE A 38 20.81 2.73 9.60
N THR A 39 21.49 3.38 8.66
CA THR A 39 22.96 3.36 8.58
C THR A 39 23.65 4.41 9.48
N SER A 40 22.90 5.37 10.01
CA SER A 40 23.44 6.43 10.88
C SER A 40 24.06 5.91 12.17
N ASN A 41 23.63 4.73 12.65
CA ASN A 41 24.16 4.10 13.83
C ASN A 41 24.26 2.58 13.64
N LYS A 42 25.43 2.02 13.93
CA LYS A 42 25.69 0.57 13.80
C LYS A 42 24.70 -0.29 14.59
N LYS A 43 24.19 0.21 15.73
CA LYS A 43 23.22 -0.50 16.58
C LYS A 43 21.84 -0.68 15.91
N TYR A 44 21.49 0.11 14.90
CA TYR A 44 20.20 0.02 14.19
C TYR A 44 20.22 -1.03 13.09
N ILE A 45 21.37 -1.28 12.45
CA ILE A 45 21.48 -2.06 11.22
C ILE A 45 20.97 -3.50 11.41
N ASN A 46 21.57 -4.24 12.36
CA ASN A 46 21.24 -5.66 12.53
C ASN A 46 19.84 -5.90 13.10
N PRO A 47 19.37 -5.17 14.13
CA PRO A 47 18.01 -5.32 14.63
C PRO A 47 16.96 -5.02 13.56
N THR A 48 17.12 -3.94 12.80
CA THR A 48 16.20 -3.54 11.75
C THR A 48 16.14 -4.57 10.62
N ILE A 49 17.30 -5.04 10.14
CA ILE A 49 17.36 -6.09 9.11
C ILE A 49 16.73 -7.41 9.61
N LYS A 50 16.92 -7.75 10.87
CA LYS A 50 16.33 -8.94 11.49
C LYS A 50 14.79 -8.82 11.53
N ALA A 51 14.27 -7.69 11.96
CA ALA A 51 12.82 -7.43 12.01
C ALA A 51 12.20 -7.48 10.61
N LEU A 52 12.79 -6.79 9.62
CA LEU A 52 12.33 -6.79 8.24
C LEU A 52 12.31 -8.20 7.63
N SER A 53 13.38 -8.97 7.87
CA SER A 53 13.49 -10.35 7.39
C SER A 53 12.40 -11.25 7.98
N LYS A 54 12.19 -11.16 9.29
CA LYS A 54 11.21 -11.97 10.02
C LYS A 54 9.77 -11.63 9.65
N CYS A 55 9.44 -10.33 9.60
CA CYS A 55 8.05 -9.89 9.41
C CYS A 55 7.57 -10.01 7.95
N PHE A 56 8.49 -9.93 6.98
CA PHE A 56 8.12 -9.85 5.57
C PHE A 56 8.68 -10.98 4.71
N ASP A 57 9.25 -12.00 5.33
CA ASP A 57 9.89 -13.13 4.62
C ASP A 57 10.93 -12.66 3.58
N LEU A 58 11.76 -11.71 3.99
CA LEU A 58 12.85 -11.19 3.15
C LEU A 58 14.17 -11.82 3.57
N LYS A 59 15.01 -12.15 2.60
CA LYS A 59 16.38 -12.63 2.89
C LYS A 59 17.22 -11.48 3.44
N LYS A 60 17.79 -11.66 4.62
CA LYS A 60 18.66 -10.65 5.27
C LYS A 60 19.76 -10.12 4.35
N LYS A 61 20.31 -11.00 3.51
CA LYS A 61 21.36 -10.64 2.54
C LYS A 61 20.85 -9.62 1.53
N ASP A 62 19.62 -9.80 1.03
CA ASP A 62 19.04 -8.93 0.01
C ASP A 62 18.65 -7.58 0.62
N VAL A 63 18.05 -7.57 1.81
CA VAL A 63 17.73 -6.34 2.54
C VAL A 63 19.02 -5.53 2.80
N ARG A 64 20.07 -6.20 3.27
CA ARG A 64 21.37 -5.56 3.51
C ARG A 64 21.98 -4.98 2.24
N LYS A 65 21.89 -5.71 1.11
CA LYS A 65 22.38 -5.27 -0.19
C LYS A 65 21.63 -4.03 -0.67
N GLN A 66 20.30 -4.00 -0.53
CA GLN A 66 19.46 -2.88 -0.92
C GLN A 66 19.80 -1.61 -0.12
N ILE A 67 19.92 -1.72 1.21
CA ILE A 67 20.28 -0.61 2.09
C ILE A 67 21.68 -0.10 1.77
N LYS A 68 22.66 -1.00 1.58
CA LYS A 68 24.04 -0.62 1.21
C LYS A 68 24.14 0.06 -0.15
N LYS A 69 23.31 -0.34 -1.12
CA LYS A 69 23.28 0.27 -2.46
C LYS A 69 22.70 1.69 -2.43
N ASN A 70 21.86 1.99 -1.45
CA ASN A 70 21.16 3.26 -1.33
C ASN A 70 21.32 3.91 0.05
N PRO A 71 22.57 4.13 0.53
CA PRO A 71 22.84 4.49 1.93
C PRO A 71 22.31 5.87 2.32
N ASN A 72 22.08 6.75 1.37
CA ASN A 72 21.58 8.11 1.59
C ASN A 72 20.07 8.25 1.32
N SER A 73 19.42 7.17 0.90
CA SER A 73 17.98 7.20 0.62
C SER A 73 17.18 7.31 1.93
N ARG A 74 16.26 8.25 1.95
CA ARG A 74 15.26 8.38 3.02
C ARG A 74 13.92 7.72 2.67
N TYR A 75 13.81 7.22 1.44
CA TYR A 75 12.61 6.54 0.94
C TYR A 75 13.03 5.40 0.01
N LEU A 76 12.98 4.20 0.53
CA LEU A 76 13.31 2.99 -0.22
C LEU A 76 12.21 1.95 0.02
N VAL A 77 11.48 1.61 -1.04
CA VAL A 77 10.45 0.56 -0.98
C VAL A 77 11.13 -0.80 -1.07
N LEU A 78 11.03 -1.60 -0.01
CA LEU A 78 11.61 -2.94 0.04
C LEU A 78 10.66 -4.03 -0.43
N LYS A 79 9.38 -3.89 -0.13
CA LYS A 79 8.34 -4.85 -0.53
C LYS A 79 7.01 -4.14 -0.67
N LYS A 80 6.22 -4.57 -1.66
CA LYS A 80 4.86 -4.09 -1.89
C LYS A 80 3.83 -5.17 -1.57
N GLY A 81 2.62 -4.76 -1.26
CA GLY A 81 1.47 -5.63 -1.18
C GLY A 81 1.48 -6.59 0.01
N VAL A 82 2.03 -6.18 1.16
CA VAL A 82 1.96 -6.98 2.38
C VAL A 82 0.61 -6.80 3.08
N ASN A 83 0.17 -7.85 3.78
CA ASN A 83 -1.11 -7.85 4.47
C ASN A 83 -1.05 -7.16 5.84
N TYR A 84 -2.23 -6.98 6.45
CA TYR A 84 -2.35 -6.35 7.76
C TYR A 84 -1.66 -7.11 8.89
N GLU A 85 -1.58 -8.43 8.81
CA GLU A 85 -0.88 -9.26 9.81
C GLU A 85 0.62 -8.93 9.83
N ALA A 86 1.25 -8.81 8.66
CA ALA A 86 2.65 -8.41 8.56
C ALA A 86 2.88 -6.97 9.05
N TYR A 87 1.93 -6.07 8.80
CA TYR A 87 1.91 -4.71 9.35
C TYR A 87 1.91 -4.73 10.88
N GLN A 88 1.05 -5.50 11.50
CA GLN A 88 0.98 -5.62 12.97
C GLN A 88 2.28 -6.18 13.56
N LYS A 89 2.88 -7.18 12.91
CA LYS A 89 4.14 -7.79 13.37
C LYS A 89 5.28 -6.78 13.43
N ILE A 90 5.46 -5.98 12.37
CA ILE A 90 6.55 -4.99 12.36
C ILE A 90 6.30 -3.85 13.34
N THR A 91 5.06 -3.40 13.50
CA THR A 91 4.70 -2.38 14.49
C THR A 91 5.03 -2.86 15.90
N SER A 92 4.67 -4.10 16.23
CA SER A 92 5.03 -4.71 17.53
C SER A 92 6.54 -4.84 17.73
N ASP A 93 7.30 -5.19 16.69
CA ASP A 93 8.77 -5.30 16.79
C ASP A 93 9.42 -3.92 16.95
N THR A 94 8.90 -2.86 16.31
CA THR A 94 9.39 -1.48 16.49
C THR A 94 9.10 -0.93 17.88
N ASP A 95 7.92 -1.21 18.43
CA ASP A 95 7.51 -0.76 19.76
C ASP A 95 8.34 -1.44 20.87
N LYS A 96 8.70 -2.70 20.68
CA LYS A 96 9.46 -3.49 21.66
C LYS A 96 10.97 -3.27 21.59
N ASN A 97 11.51 -2.84 20.47
CA ASN A 97 12.94 -2.69 20.27
C ASN A 97 13.29 -1.32 19.71
N PRO A 98 13.78 -0.39 20.53
CA PRO A 98 14.14 0.97 20.10
C PRO A 98 15.30 1.02 19.09
N ASN A 99 15.98 -0.10 18.85
CA ASN A 99 17.02 -0.20 17.83
C ASN A 99 16.48 -0.61 16.45
N VAL A 100 15.18 -0.93 16.34
CA VAL A 100 14.50 -1.07 15.04
C VAL A 100 14.08 0.32 14.60
N GLN A 101 14.78 0.89 13.64
CA GLN A 101 14.63 2.28 13.23
C GLN A 101 14.49 2.41 11.71
N GLY A 102 13.86 3.52 11.27
CA GLY A 102 13.76 3.87 9.85
C GLY A 102 12.87 2.95 9.05
N VAL A 103 11.86 2.34 9.66
CA VAL A 103 10.87 1.48 8.98
C VAL A 103 9.48 2.04 9.20
N TRP A 104 8.71 2.13 8.12
CA TRP A 104 7.28 2.42 8.20
C TRP A 104 6.53 1.73 7.07
N MET A 105 5.21 1.74 7.18
CA MET A 105 4.32 1.13 6.20
C MET A 105 3.45 2.21 5.57
N GLU A 106 3.26 2.11 4.27
CA GLU A 106 2.34 2.98 3.53
C GLU A 106 1.16 2.16 3.02
N GLU A 107 -0.04 2.70 3.16
CA GLU A 107 -1.25 2.09 2.63
C GLU A 107 -1.25 2.12 1.11
N ASP A 108 -1.75 1.04 0.52
CA ASP A 108 -1.95 0.89 -0.91
C ASP A 108 -3.13 -0.06 -1.14
N TYR A 109 -3.54 -0.24 -2.38
CA TYR A 109 -4.60 -1.16 -2.76
C TYR A 109 -4.12 -2.11 -3.86
N THR A 110 -4.58 -3.35 -3.78
CA THR A 110 -4.42 -4.33 -4.86
C THR A 110 -5.78 -4.70 -5.43
N ARG A 111 -5.85 -4.87 -6.75
CA ARG A 111 -7.08 -5.24 -7.43
C ARG A 111 -7.29 -6.75 -7.35
N LYS A 112 -8.48 -7.17 -6.93
CA LYS A 112 -8.89 -8.57 -6.80
C LYS A 112 -10.07 -8.87 -7.71
N TYR A 113 -10.01 -10.03 -8.33
CA TYR A 113 -11.04 -10.57 -9.21
C TYR A 113 -11.49 -11.94 -8.67
N PRO A 114 -12.51 -11.99 -7.76
CA PRO A 114 -12.90 -13.22 -7.08
C PRO A 114 -13.29 -14.35 -8.03
N TYR A 115 -13.80 -14.00 -9.22
CA TYR A 115 -14.28 -14.95 -10.26
C TYR A 115 -13.41 -14.85 -11.51
N LYS A 116 -12.12 -15.13 -11.40
CA LYS A 116 -11.10 -14.91 -12.45
C LYS A 116 -11.42 -15.53 -13.81
N THR A 117 -12.14 -16.65 -13.85
CA THR A 117 -12.48 -17.38 -15.08
C THR A 117 -13.79 -16.93 -15.69
N LEU A 118 -14.62 -16.23 -14.92
CA LEU A 118 -15.91 -15.75 -15.36
C LEU A 118 -15.80 -14.28 -15.79
N ALA A 119 -16.23 -14.00 -17.00
CA ALA A 119 -16.28 -12.64 -17.55
C ALA A 119 -14.94 -11.87 -17.56
N SER A 120 -13.79 -12.55 -17.50
CA SER A 120 -12.47 -11.90 -17.49
C SER A 120 -12.25 -10.97 -18.68
N ASP A 121 -12.71 -11.35 -19.86
CA ASP A 121 -12.58 -10.54 -21.07
C ASP A 121 -13.49 -9.32 -21.07
N VAL A 122 -14.63 -9.41 -20.40
CA VAL A 122 -15.59 -8.32 -20.26
C VAL A 122 -15.17 -7.35 -19.17
N ILE A 123 -14.77 -7.86 -18.00
CA ILE A 123 -14.32 -7.04 -16.88
C ILE A 123 -12.97 -6.39 -17.18
N GLY A 124 -12.06 -7.16 -17.76
CA GLY A 124 -10.69 -6.72 -17.99
C GLY A 124 -9.82 -6.77 -16.74
N PHE A 125 -8.75 -6.01 -16.76
CA PHE A 125 -7.79 -5.93 -15.65
C PHE A 125 -7.20 -4.52 -15.53
N THR A 126 -6.49 -4.27 -14.43
CA THR A 126 -5.77 -3.03 -14.18
C THR A 126 -4.26 -3.25 -14.20
N THR A 127 -3.53 -2.23 -14.65
CA THR A 127 -2.10 -2.09 -14.43
C THR A 127 -1.87 -1.14 -13.26
N ASN A 128 -0.85 -1.42 -12.43
CA ASN A 128 -0.52 -0.63 -11.24
C ASN A 128 -1.71 -0.37 -10.29
N GLY A 129 -2.69 -1.26 -10.28
CA GLY A 129 -3.85 -1.21 -9.39
C GLY A 129 -4.96 -0.23 -9.74
N ASN A 130 -4.67 0.84 -10.49
CA ASN A 130 -5.60 1.96 -10.70
C ASN A 130 -5.81 2.37 -12.16
N VAL A 131 -5.16 1.71 -13.11
CA VAL A 131 -5.30 2.01 -14.54
C VAL A 131 -5.95 0.83 -15.23
N GLY A 132 -7.18 1.00 -15.67
CA GLY A 132 -7.89 0.01 -16.45
C GLY A 132 -7.23 -0.19 -17.81
N SER A 133 -6.86 -1.44 -18.15
CA SER A 133 -6.18 -1.77 -19.40
C SER A 133 -7.15 -2.17 -20.52
N ASN A 134 -8.24 -2.83 -20.17
CA ASN A 134 -9.26 -3.27 -21.10
C ASN A 134 -10.62 -3.49 -20.40
N GLY A 135 -11.65 -3.83 -21.14
CA GLY A 135 -12.97 -4.17 -20.65
C GLY A 135 -13.63 -3.05 -19.85
N ILE A 136 -14.47 -3.42 -18.89
CA ILE A 136 -15.17 -2.47 -18.00
C ILE A 136 -14.15 -1.64 -17.21
N GLU A 137 -13.06 -2.24 -16.77
CA GLU A 137 -11.99 -1.54 -16.06
C GLU A 137 -11.45 -0.33 -16.84
N ALA A 138 -11.26 -0.46 -18.14
CA ALA A 138 -10.80 0.64 -18.99
C ALA A 138 -11.92 1.62 -19.32
N SER A 139 -13.09 1.11 -19.72
CA SER A 139 -14.21 1.93 -20.20
C SER A 139 -14.78 2.83 -19.09
N TYR A 140 -14.76 2.38 -17.85
CA TYR A 140 -15.26 3.12 -16.68
C TYR A 140 -14.14 3.57 -15.74
N ASN A 141 -12.92 3.67 -16.25
CA ASN A 141 -11.75 4.01 -15.42
C ASN A 141 -11.94 5.31 -14.64
N SER A 142 -12.48 6.35 -15.25
CA SER A 142 -12.70 7.65 -14.59
C SER A 142 -13.75 7.60 -13.48
N ILE A 143 -14.74 6.71 -13.58
CA ILE A 143 -15.79 6.52 -12.57
C ILE A 143 -15.27 5.66 -11.41
N LEU A 144 -14.51 4.61 -11.74
CA LEU A 144 -13.92 3.70 -10.77
C LEU A 144 -12.79 4.36 -9.97
N ASN A 145 -12.04 5.28 -10.57
CA ASN A 145 -11.01 6.03 -9.86
C ASN A 145 -11.60 7.18 -9.04
N GLY A 146 -10.91 7.48 -7.96
CA GLY A 146 -11.16 8.63 -7.11
C GLY A 146 -10.02 9.64 -7.16
N THR A 147 -9.85 10.37 -6.07
CA THR A 147 -8.77 11.34 -5.87
C THR A 147 -8.05 11.03 -4.57
N ASP A 148 -6.73 10.99 -4.61
CA ASP A 148 -5.90 10.77 -3.43
C ASP A 148 -6.09 11.89 -2.40
N GLY A 149 -6.09 11.50 -1.13
CA GLY A 149 -5.98 12.40 0.00
C GLY A 149 -4.53 12.69 0.34
N ARG A 150 -4.34 13.55 1.34
CA ARG A 150 -3.01 13.90 1.85
C ARG A 150 -3.03 14.09 3.35
N GLU A 151 -1.93 13.70 3.96
CA GLU A 151 -1.62 13.98 5.36
C GLU A 151 -0.43 14.92 5.43
N TYR A 152 -0.62 16.03 6.15
CA TYR A 152 0.41 17.01 6.44
C TYR A 152 0.69 17.00 7.92
N GLY A 153 1.96 16.86 8.30
CA GLY A 153 2.37 16.97 9.68
C GLY A 153 3.58 17.87 9.81
N TYR A 154 3.59 18.75 10.80
CA TYR A 154 4.77 19.52 11.19
C TYR A 154 4.92 19.51 12.71
N LEU A 155 6.17 19.57 13.15
CA LEU A 155 6.51 19.78 14.55
C LEU A 155 6.57 21.28 14.79
N ASP A 156 5.69 21.78 15.63
CA ASP A 156 5.76 23.11 16.17
C ASP A 156 6.57 23.07 17.48
N GLU A 157 7.50 24.01 17.65
CA GLU A 157 8.38 24.05 18.83
C GLU A 157 7.59 24.30 20.14
N ASP A 158 6.43 24.93 20.07
CA ASP A 158 5.61 25.30 21.24
C ASP A 158 4.38 24.42 21.50
N SER A 159 3.81 23.77 20.50
CA SER A 159 2.51 23.06 20.59
C SER A 159 2.56 21.56 20.28
N GLY A 160 3.69 21.04 19.91
CA GLY A 160 3.85 19.62 19.57
C GLY A 160 3.56 19.32 18.09
N TYR A 161 3.14 18.08 17.80
CA TYR A 161 2.88 17.63 16.45
C TYR A 161 1.49 18.02 15.98
N GLU A 162 1.39 18.92 15.01
CA GLU A 162 0.14 19.23 14.32
C GLU A 162 0.00 18.39 13.05
N ARG A 163 -1.18 17.81 12.89
CA ARG A 163 -1.53 16.93 11.78
C ARG A 163 -2.80 17.44 11.10
N THR A 164 -2.70 17.71 9.80
CA THR A 164 -3.86 18.00 8.95
C THR A 164 -4.05 16.85 7.96
N VAL A 165 -5.26 16.32 7.89
CA VAL A 165 -5.63 15.23 7.00
C VAL A 165 -6.67 15.74 6.00
N LYS A 166 -6.37 15.57 4.71
CA LYS A 166 -7.35 15.64 3.63
C LYS A 166 -7.69 14.21 3.25
N GLU A 167 -8.90 13.78 3.56
CA GLU A 167 -9.37 12.44 3.22
C GLU A 167 -9.40 12.22 1.70
N PRO A 168 -9.13 10.99 1.21
CA PRO A 168 -9.28 10.65 -0.19
C PRO A 168 -10.76 10.58 -0.58
N ASP A 169 -11.04 10.94 -1.83
CA ASP A 169 -12.32 10.66 -2.47
C ASP A 169 -12.24 9.29 -3.17
N ASN A 170 -12.96 8.30 -2.67
CA ASN A 170 -12.98 6.97 -3.27
C ASN A 170 -13.76 6.95 -4.59
N GLY A 171 -13.40 6.02 -5.47
CA GLY A 171 -14.11 5.80 -6.71
C GLY A 171 -15.51 5.22 -6.49
N SER A 172 -16.34 5.32 -7.52
CA SER A 172 -17.73 4.84 -7.49
C SER A 172 -17.84 3.40 -7.99
N THR A 173 -18.83 2.67 -7.46
CA THR A 173 -19.15 1.31 -7.90
C THR A 173 -19.82 1.33 -9.26
N VAL A 174 -19.44 0.43 -10.14
CA VAL A 174 -20.10 0.17 -11.43
C VAL A 174 -20.92 -1.11 -11.32
N VAL A 175 -22.22 -1.01 -11.55
CA VAL A 175 -23.14 -2.15 -11.61
C VAL A 175 -23.27 -2.59 -13.05
N SER A 176 -22.87 -3.82 -13.36
CA SER A 176 -23.02 -4.41 -14.69
C SER A 176 -24.32 -5.19 -14.82
N THR A 177 -24.68 -5.50 -16.06
CA THR A 177 -25.81 -6.39 -16.37
C THR A 177 -25.43 -7.87 -16.39
N ILE A 178 -24.18 -8.20 -16.07
CA ILE A 178 -23.70 -9.59 -15.96
C ILE A 178 -24.47 -10.28 -14.85
N ASP A 179 -24.82 -11.54 -15.09
CA ASP A 179 -25.46 -12.42 -14.13
C ASP A 179 -24.61 -13.69 -13.96
N LEU A 180 -23.90 -13.80 -12.84
CA LEU A 180 -23.05 -14.96 -12.56
C LEU A 180 -23.82 -16.26 -12.35
N GLN A 181 -25.12 -16.19 -12.06
CA GLN A 181 -25.96 -17.37 -11.84
C GLN A 181 -26.39 -18.04 -13.16
N LEU A 182 -26.22 -17.32 -14.28
CA LEU A 182 -26.59 -17.81 -15.61
C LEU A 182 -25.39 -18.36 -16.42
N GLN A 183 -24.22 -18.44 -15.82
CA GLN A 183 -23.01 -18.97 -16.45
C GLN A 183 -22.69 -20.40 -16.01
#